data_770553f8a705863f9e24b4a0838a69aa
#
_entry.id   770553f8a705863f9e24b4a0838a69aa
#
_cell.length_a   1.000
_cell.length_b   1.000
_cell.length_c   1.000
_cell.angle_alpha   90.00
_cell.angle_beta   90.00
_cell.angle_gamma   90.00
#
_symmetry.space_group_name_H-M   'P 1'
#
loop_
_entity.id
_entity.type
_entity.pdbx_description
1 polymer ?
#
loop_
_entity_poly.entity_id
_entity_poly.type
_entity_poly.pdbx_seq_one_letter_code
_entity_poly.pdbx_strand_id
1 'polypeptide(L)'
;GVNYILKQSFGISLPEKMREEVGYLVKDVSDKAHEELTPDNVYHIFEDHYINAKPIFSVDECHFKQEDGIVAEATIHHNGSNRKITGVGNGRLDAVSNAIKHYFDIEFELAFYEEHSLTKGSSSRAVAYVGVISNKKRYWGVGVDADIIKASIEALVVAVNKLDSVQRSQTCKDERLLDITNYIYANYKEVTLDDLAEKFFLSKPYLSKYIKEKSGMTFGDILKNVRMKKACTMLREGNATVESIAETVGYQNVEHFNRIFKKMYQVTPVQFRNQK
;
A
#
# COMPACT_ATOMS: atom_id res chain seq x y z
N GLY A 1 23.83 10.43 22.93
CA GLY A 1 22.99 10.48 21.72
C GLY A 1 21.49 10.50 22.07
N VAL A 2 20.65 10.53 21.04
CA VAL A 2 19.18 10.73 21.14
C VAL A 2 18.50 9.76 22.13
N ASN A 3 18.81 8.46 22.07
CA ASN A 3 18.26 7.48 23.00
C ASN A 3 18.60 7.78 24.48
N TYR A 4 19.76 8.33 24.76
CA TYR A 4 20.15 8.72 26.13
C TYR A 4 19.27 9.90 26.61
N ILE A 5 19.05 10.91 25.77
CA ILE A 5 18.19 12.06 26.07
C ILE A 5 16.76 11.60 26.35
N LEU A 6 16.17 10.82 25.45
CA LEU A 6 14.80 10.32 25.60
C LEU A 6 14.63 9.44 26.87
N LYS A 7 15.64 8.62 27.18
CA LYS A 7 15.62 7.78 28.38
C LYS A 7 15.74 8.57 29.68
N GLN A 8 16.70 9.50 29.74
CA GLN A 8 16.97 10.24 30.99
C GLN A 8 15.91 11.30 31.30
N SER A 9 15.44 12.01 30.26
CA SER A 9 14.50 13.12 30.46
C SER A 9 13.03 12.69 30.43
N PHE A 10 12.69 11.64 29.66
CA PHE A 10 11.28 11.26 29.42
C PHE A 10 10.96 9.79 29.74
N GLY A 11 11.94 9.01 30.19
CA GLY A 11 11.75 7.58 30.51
C GLY A 11 11.58 6.66 29.29
N ILE A 12 11.76 7.19 28.07
CA ILE A 12 11.58 6.46 26.81
C ILE A 12 12.86 5.73 26.44
N SER A 13 12.85 4.40 26.56
CA SER A 13 13.98 3.55 26.21
C SER A 13 13.75 2.91 24.85
N LEU A 14 14.33 3.48 23.79
CA LEU A 14 14.12 3.00 22.43
C LEU A 14 14.65 1.57 22.23
N PRO A 15 13.88 0.69 21.54
CA PRO A 15 14.38 -0.58 21.05
C PRO A 15 15.65 -0.41 20.22
N GLU A 16 16.57 -1.36 20.33
CA GLU A 16 17.86 -1.26 19.64
C GLU A 16 17.73 -1.02 18.13
N LYS A 17 16.81 -1.74 17.50
CA LYS A 17 16.54 -1.64 16.05
C LYS A 17 15.88 -0.32 15.60
N MET A 18 15.37 0.47 16.56
CA MET A 18 14.74 1.78 16.29
C MET A 18 15.70 2.96 16.50
N ARG A 19 16.75 2.76 17.29
CA ARG A 19 17.68 3.84 17.73
C ARG A 19 18.35 4.55 16.56
N GLU A 20 18.73 3.82 15.55
CA GLU A 20 19.42 4.36 14.37
C GLU A 20 18.47 5.27 13.57
N GLU A 21 17.27 4.81 13.29
CA GLU A 21 16.25 5.57 12.54
C GLU A 21 15.88 6.87 13.25
N VAL A 22 15.62 6.81 14.57
CA VAL A 22 15.32 7.99 15.38
C VAL A 22 16.52 8.94 15.44
N GLY A 23 17.74 8.40 15.52
CA GLY A 23 18.97 9.18 15.49
C GLY A 23 19.13 9.97 14.19
N TYR A 24 18.86 9.34 13.05
CA TYR A 24 18.91 10.00 11.73
C TYR A 24 17.82 11.05 11.58
N LEU A 25 16.58 10.76 12.04
CA LEU A 25 15.48 11.72 12.01
C LEU A 25 15.83 13.01 12.77
N VAL A 26 16.30 12.88 14.02
CA VAL A 26 16.67 14.02 14.87
C VAL A 26 17.84 14.79 14.27
N LYS A 27 18.84 14.08 13.73
CA LYS A 27 19.97 14.71 13.06
C LYS A 27 19.55 15.51 11.84
N ASP A 28 18.70 14.96 10.97
CA ASP A 28 18.20 15.65 9.77
C ASP A 28 17.46 16.96 10.12
N VAL A 29 16.68 16.96 11.21
CA VAL A 29 16.00 18.17 11.70
C VAL A 29 17.01 19.19 12.24
N SER A 30 18.00 18.74 13.03
CA SER A 30 19.04 19.63 13.58
C SER A 30 19.89 20.26 12.46
N ASP A 31 20.28 19.46 11.47
CA ASP A 31 21.09 19.94 10.34
C ASP A 31 20.32 21.01 9.51
N LYS A 32 19.00 20.84 9.34
CA LYS A 32 18.16 21.80 8.63
C LYS A 32 17.89 23.09 9.41
N ALA A 33 17.76 22.98 10.73
CA ALA A 33 17.52 24.14 11.59
C ALA A 33 18.80 24.96 11.85
N HIS A 34 19.99 24.35 11.65
CA HIS A 34 21.29 24.92 12.03
C HIS A 34 21.39 25.30 13.51
N GLU A 35 20.66 24.61 14.38
CA GLU A 35 20.60 24.87 15.82
C GLU A 35 20.86 23.60 16.62
N GLU A 36 21.40 23.77 17.81
CA GLU A 36 21.54 22.69 18.80
C GLU A 36 20.19 22.42 19.45
N LEU A 37 19.71 21.16 19.35
CA LEU A 37 18.40 20.78 19.86
C LEU A 37 18.41 20.58 21.37
N THR A 38 17.46 21.16 22.06
CA THR A 38 17.19 20.90 23.48
C THR A 38 16.56 19.51 23.67
N PRO A 39 16.60 18.90 24.89
CA PRO A 39 15.92 17.65 25.17
C PRO A 39 14.43 17.68 24.79
N ASP A 40 13.73 18.80 25.05
CA ASP A 40 12.32 18.96 24.69
C ASP A 40 12.11 18.97 23.17
N ASN A 41 12.98 19.63 22.40
CA ASN A 41 12.93 19.58 20.94
C ASN A 41 13.12 18.15 20.42
N VAL A 42 14.04 17.39 20.98
CA VAL A 42 14.26 15.99 20.64
C VAL A 42 13.01 15.16 20.92
N TYR A 43 12.38 15.38 22.08
CA TYR A 43 11.14 14.68 22.42
C TYR A 43 9.99 15.05 21.48
N HIS A 44 9.79 16.32 21.15
CA HIS A 44 8.73 16.75 20.21
C HIS A 44 8.93 16.19 18.82
N ILE A 45 10.17 16.15 18.29
CA ILE A 45 10.47 15.51 17.01
C ILE A 45 10.08 14.03 17.05
N PHE A 46 10.43 13.34 18.13
CA PHE A 46 10.09 11.93 18.32
C PHE A 46 8.57 11.74 18.45
N GLU A 47 7.91 12.54 19.27
CA GLU A 47 6.46 12.48 19.53
C GLU A 47 5.66 12.71 18.24
N ASP A 48 5.96 13.75 17.49
CA ASP A 48 5.27 14.09 16.25
C ASP A 48 5.43 13.02 15.18
N HIS A 49 6.58 12.34 15.17
CA HIS A 49 6.85 11.35 14.14
C HIS A 49 6.36 9.93 14.51
N TYR A 50 6.43 9.55 15.78
CA TYR A 50 6.19 8.17 16.21
C TYR A 50 4.97 7.99 17.11
N ILE A 51 4.46 9.03 17.76
CA ILE A 51 3.30 8.95 18.67
C ILE A 51 2.08 9.68 18.07
N ASN A 52 2.24 10.95 17.71
CA ASN A 52 1.16 11.83 17.24
C ASN A 52 1.14 11.95 15.69
N ALA A 53 1.71 11.02 14.96
CA ALA A 53 1.64 11.03 13.50
C ALA A 53 0.18 11.07 13.06
N LYS A 54 -0.17 12.02 12.16
CA LYS A 54 -1.56 12.23 11.68
C LYS A 54 -2.17 10.92 11.21
N PRO A 55 -3.23 10.43 11.87
CA PRO A 55 -3.79 9.14 11.55
C PRO A 55 -4.69 9.22 10.32
N ILE A 56 -4.60 8.21 9.45
CA ILE A 56 -5.57 7.97 8.37
C ILE A 56 -6.79 7.26 8.96
N PHE A 57 -6.53 6.37 9.92
CA PHE A 57 -7.54 5.71 10.72
C PHE A 57 -7.09 5.62 12.18
N SER A 58 -8.06 5.51 13.09
CA SER A 58 -7.85 5.17 14.50
C SER A 58 -8.65 3.95 14.89
N VAL A 59 -8.27 3.31 16.01
CA VAL A 59 -9.04 2.25 16.65
C VAL A 59 -9.53 2.77 17.99
N ASP A 60 -10.85 2.95 18.11
CA ASP A 60 -11.46 3.59 19.29
C ASP A 60 -11.79 2.60 20.40
N GLU A 61 -12.33 1.43 20.05
CA GLU A 61 -12.70 0.37 20.96
C GLU A 61 -12.19 -0.98 20.46
N CYS A 62 -11.72 -1.82 21.37
CA CYS A 62 -11.31 -3.16 21.04
C CYS A 62 -11.71 -4.14 22.18
N HIS A 63 -12.45 -5.16 21.82
CA HIS A 63 -12.88 -6.24 22.73
C HIS A 63 -12.24 -7.55 22.31
N PHE A 64 -11.88 -8.38 23.29
CA PHE A 64 -11.23 -9.65 23.04
C PHE A 64 -12.03 -10.80 23.61
N LYS A 65 -12.14 -11.88 22.83
CA LYS A 65 -12.74 -13.15 23.25
C LYS A 65 -11.74 -14.27 23.06
N GLN A 66 -11.72 -15.23 23.97
CA GLN A 66 -10.92 -16.45 23.83
C GLN A 66 -11.81 -17.51 23.19
N GLU A 67 -11.40 -17.97 22.01
CA GLU A 67 -12.01 -19.09 21.28
C GLU A 67 -10.90 -20.06 20.87
N ASP A 68 -10.91 -20.56 19.63
CA ASP A 68 -9.74 -21.23 19.01
C ASP A 68 -8.70 -20.17 18.57
N GLY A 69 -8.08 -19.51 19.55
CA GLY A 69 -7.24 -18.32 19.42
C GLY A 69 -7.86 -17.10 20.11
N ILE A 70 -7.31 -15.94 19.89
CA ILE A 70 -7.86 -14.66 20.34
C ILE A 70 -8.66 -14.03 19.20
N VAL A 71 -9.93 -13.78 19.45
CA VAL A 71 -10.79 -12.99 18.55
C VAL A 71 -10.78 -11.55 19.02
N ALA A 72 -10.38 -10.61 18.16
CA ALA A 72 -10.50 -9.17 18.38
C ALA A 72 -11.71 -8.63 17.61
N GLU A 73 -12.60 -7.92 18.30
CA GLU A 73 -13.66 -7.10 17.73
C GLU A 73 -13.29 -5.64 17.99
N ALA A 74 -12.98 -4.89 16.95
CA ALA A 74 -12.54 -3.49 17.07
C ALA A 74 -13.46 -2.53 16.32
N THR A 75 -13.59 -1.31 16.85
CA THR A 75 -14.24 -0.20 16.15
C THR A 75 -13.16 0.68 15.55
N ILE A 76 -13.14 0.76 14.22
CA ILE A 76 -12.20 1.59 13.47
C ILE A 76 -12.91 2.85 12.99
N HIS A 77 -12.27 4.00 13.20
CA HIS A 77 -12.66 5.28 12.61
C HIS A 77 -11.82 5.54 11.37
N HIS A 78 -12.48 5.63 10.20
CA HIS A 78 -11.82 5.85 8.92
C HIS A 78 -12.71 6.67 7.98
N ASN A 79 -12.17 7.71 7.36
CA ASN A 79 -12.89 8.60 6.44
C ASN A 79 -14.21 9.15 7.03
N GLY A 80 -14.19 9.57 8.31
CA GLY A 80 -15.35 10.17 9.00
C GLY A 80 -16.45 9.19 9.38
N SER A 81 -16.23 7.88 9.30
CA SER A 81 -17.19 6.84 9.67
C SER A 81 -16.59 5.78 10.57
N ASN A 82 -17.40 5.25 11.49
CA ASN A 82 -17.03 4.14 12.36
C ASN A 82 -17.47 2.82 11.74
N ARG A 83 -16.58 1.82 11.74
CA ARG A 83 -16.87 0.47 11.26
C ARG A 83 -16.35 -0.57 12.25
N LYS A 84 -17.10 -1.65 12.43
CA LYS A 84 -16.65 -2.82 13.18
C LYS A 84 -15.80 -3.70 12.29
N ILE A 85 -14.65 -4.11 12.80
CA ILE A 85 -13.75 -5.06 12.16
C ILE A 85 -13.45 -6.21 13.14
N THR A 86 -13.21 -7.38 12.59
CA THR A 86 -12.93 -8.58 13.38
C THR A 86 -11.71 -9.31 12.83
N GLY A 87 -10.87 -9.79 13.70
CA GLY A 87 -9.72 -10.61 13.33
C GLY A 87 -9.42 -11.67 14.37
N VAL A 88 -8.78 -12.74 13.95
CA VAL A 88 -8.37 -13.87 14.80
C VAL A 88 -6.84 -13.96 14.77
N GLY A 89 -6.23 -14.22 15.92
CA GLY A 89 -4.78 -14.35 16.04
C GLY A 89 -4.35 -15.20 17.25
N ASN A 90 -3.05 -15.46 17.33
CA ASN A 90 -2.47 -16.20 18.46
C ASN A 90 -2.36 -15.35 19.73
N GLY A 91 -2.44 -14.03 19.58
CA GLY A 91 -2.41 -13.05 20.68
C GLY A 91 -3.28 -11.84 20.34
N ARG A 92 -3.48 -10.95 21.35
CA ARG A 92 -4.35 -9.77 21.18
C ARG A 92 -3.89 -8.84 20.07
N LEU A 93 -2.60 -8.51 20.03
CA LEU A 93 -2.04 -7.61 19.03
C LEU A 93 -2.05 -8.24 17.63
N ASP A 94 -1.81 -9.56 17.54
CA ASP A 94 -1.89 -10.32 16.29
C ASP A 94 -3.33 -10.36 15.75
N ALA A 95 -4.32 -10.56 16.60
CA ALA A 95 -5.73 -10.54 16.22
C ALA A 95 -6.16 -9.16 15.67
N VAL A 96 -5.74 -8.06 16.33
CA VAL A 96 -6.01 -6.70 15.83
C VAL A 96 -5.26 -6.44 14.50
N SER A 97 -4.01 -6.90 14.40
CA SER A 97 -3.22 -6.81 13.16
C SER A 97 -3.94 -7.48 12.00
N ASN A 98 -4.47 -8.70 12.21
CA ASN A 98 -5.19 -9.44 11.17
C ASN A 98 -6.55 -8.79 10.82
N ALA A 99 -7.24 -8.18 11.78
CA ALA A 99 -8.45 -7.40 11.53
C ALA A 99 -8.15 -6.17 10.62
N ILE A 100 -7.07 -5.46 10.90
CA ILE A 100 -6.62 -4.29 10.10
C ILE A 100 -6.19 -4.71 8.70
N LYS A 101 -5.40 -5.78 8.56
CA LYS A 101 -4.99 -6.34 7.25
C LYS A 101 -6.19 -6.64 6.38
N HIS A 102 -7.17 -7.36 6.96
CA HIS A 102 -8.38 -7.74 6.25
C HIS A 102 -9.24 -6.54 5.84
N TYR A 103 -9.37 -5.54 6.72
CA TYR A 103 -10.20 -4.36 6.45
C TYR A 103 -9.66 -3.48 5.32
N PHE A 104 -8.34 -3.31 5.27
CA PHE A 104 -7.68 -2.44 4.28
C PHE A 104 -7.14 -3.18 3.07
N ASP A 105 -7.25 -4.52 3.04
CA ASP A 105 -6.62 -5.38 2.02
C ASP A 105 -5.12 -5.08 1.86
N ILE A 106 -4.41 -5.03 2.99
CA ILE A 106 -2.97 -4.73 3.03
C ILE A 106 -2.20 -5.86 3.67
N GLU A 107 -0.96 -6.07 3.20
CA GLU A 107 -0.05 -7.07 3.74
C GLU A 107 1.11 -6.41 4.47
N PHE A 108 1.31 -6.84 5.71
CA PHE A 108 2.49 -6.53 6.52
C PHE A 108 2.76 -7.62 7.55
N GLU A 109 3.99 -7.70 8.01
CA GLU A 109 4.40 -8.58 9.09
C GLU A 109 4.57 -7.76 10.37
N LEU A 110 4.02 -8.26 11.49
CA LEU A 110 4.30 -7.75 12.83
C LEU A 110 5.67 -8.28 13.28
N ALA A 111 6.73 -7.55 12.93
CA ALA A 111 8.11 -8.03 13.06
C ALA A 111 8.76 -7.70 14.40
N PHE A 112 8.20 -6.74 15.13
CA PHE A 112 8.77 -6.30 16.40
C PHE A 112 7.70 -5.78 17.36
N TYR A 113 7.84 -6.16 18.62
CA TYR A 113 7.02 -5.66 19.73
C TYR A 113 7.85 -5.62 21.01
N GLU A 114 7.84 -4.47 21.69
CA GLU A 114 8.48 -4.26 22.99
C GLU A 114 7.67 -3.24 23.79
N GLU A 115 7.64 -3.40 25.12
CA GLU A 115 6.91 -2.52 26.01
C GLU A 115 7.66 -2.29 27.34
N HIS A 116 7.45 -1.16 27.97
CA HIS A 116 7.91 -0.89 29.34
C HIS A 116 7.09 0.22 30.00
N SER A 117 7.19 0.31 31.32
CA SER A 117 6.57 1.39 32.09
C SER A 117 7.43 2.65 32.05
N LEU A 118 6.80 3.82 31.81
CA LEU A 118 7.49 5.11 31.84
C LEU A 118 7.86 5.55 33.27
N THR A 119 7.02 5.24 34.25
CA THR A 119 7.22 5.57 35.67
C THR A 119 6.93 4.38 36.57
N LYS A 120 7.41 4.41 37.82
CA LYS A 120 7.11 3.40 38.81
C LYS A 120 5.85 3.79 39.60
N GLY A 121 4.93 2.83 39.83
CA GLY A 121 3.74 3.03 40.64
C GLY A 121 2.42 2.67 39.93
N SER A 122 1.32 2.75 40.66
CA SER A 122 -0.01 2.33 40.17
C SER A 122 -0.64 3.28 39.13
N SER A 123 -0.11 4.50 39.01
CA SER A 123 -0.51 5.50 38.00
C SER A 123 0.49 5.57 36.83
N SER A 124 1.34 4.53 36.68
CA SER A 124 2.34 4.47 35.62
C SER A 124 1.67 4.36 34.25
N ARG A 125 2.17 5.16 33.28
CA ARG A 125 1.86 4.96 31.86
C ARG A 125 2.81 3.93 31.27
N ALA A 126 2.30 3.13 30.37
CA ALA A 126 3.10 2.21 29.59
C ALA A 126 3.44 2.82 28.24
N VAL A 127 4.60 2.49 27.71
CA VAL A 127 4.97 2.78 26.33
C VAL A 127 5.16 1.45 25.60
N ALA A 128 4.56 1.34 24.42
CA ALA A 128 4.70 0.20 23.53
C ALA A 128 5.34 0.64 22.23
N TYR A 129 6.18 -0.21 21.65
CA TYR A 129 6.85 -0.03 20.38
C TYR A 129 6.45 -1.17 19.45
N VAL A 130 5.95 -0.82 18.28
CA VAL A 130 5.57 -1.80 17.25
C VAL A 130 6.34 -1.50 15.98
N GLY A 131 6.98 -2.52 15.43
CA GLY A 131 7.63 -2.49 14.12
C GLY A 131 6.91 -3.42 13.15
N VAL A 132 6.36 -2.89 12.08
CA VAL A 132 5.78 -3.65 10.97
C VAL A 132 6.70 -3.63 9.76
N ILE A 133 6.73 -4.73 9.00
CA ILE A 133 7.50 -4.85 7.75
C ILE A 133 6.52 -5.04 6.60
N SER A 134 6.67 -4.22 5.56
CA SER A 134 6.02 -4.42 4.27
C SER A 134 6.99 -4.05 3.16
N ASN A 135 7.01 -4.85 2.08
CA ASN A 135 7.92 -4.65 0.95
C ASN A 135 9.40 -4.46 1.38
N LYS A 136 9.86 -5.24 2.38
CA LYS A 136 11.22 -5.19 2.96
C LYS A 136 11.56 -3.89 3.70
N LYS A 137 10.61 -2.98 3.89
CA LYS A 137 10.77 -1.77 4.70
C LYS A 137 10.11 -1.94 6.06
N ARG A 138 10.74 -1.38 7.09
CA ARG A 138 10.21 -1.36 8.46
C ARG A 138 9.58 0.00 8.73
N TYR A 139 8.44 -0.03 9.44
CA TYR A 139 7.71 1.16 9.87
C TYR A 139 7.46 1.04 11.37
N TRP A 140 7.85 2.05 12.11
CA TRP A 140 7.72 2.08 13.56
C TRP A 140 6.54 2.93 14.01
N GLY A 141 5.83 2.47 15.03
CA GLY A 141 4.87 3.22 15.80
C GLY A 141 5.13 3.07 17.28
N VAL A 142 4.72 4.08 18.04
CA VAL A 142 4.83 4.12 19.50
C VAL A 142 3.48 4.55 20.05
N GLY A 143 3.02 3.85 21.08
CA GLY A 143 1.80 4.19 21.81
C GLY A 143 2.10 4.39 23.29
N VAL A 144 1.39 5.31 23.93
CA VAL A 144 1.61 5.68 25.32
C VAL A 144 0.27 5.85 26.03
N ASP A 145 -0.12 4.85 26.82
CA ASP A 145 -1.37 4.84 27.58
C ASP A 145 -1.18 4.24 28.97
N ALA A 146 -2.15 4.44 29.86
CA ALA A 146 -2.19 3.75 31.15
C ALA A 146 -2.49 2.23 31.01
N ASP A 147 -3.25 1.86 29.96
CA ASP A 147 -3.51 0.49 29.56
C ASP A 147 -2.48 0.04 28.51
N ILE A 148 -1.71 -0.99 28.85
CA ILE A 148 -0.66 -1.54 27.99
C ILE A 148 -1.21 -2.08 26.67
N ILE A 149 -2.42 -2.65 26.67
CA ILE A 149 -3.06 -3.18 25.45
C ILE A 149 -3.43 -2.04 24.54
N LYS A 150 -3.98 -0.96 25.09
CA LYS A 150 -4.31 0.24 24.36
C LYS A 150 -3.06 0.92 23.77
N ALA A 151 -2.00 1.07 24.59
CA ALA A 151 -0.71 1.57 24.09
C ALA A 151 -0.17 0.72 22.94
N SER A 152 -0.30 -0.61 23.01
CA SER A 152 0.14 -1.55 21.97
C SER A 152 -0.67 -1.41 20.68
N ILE A 153 -2.00 -1.23 20.79
CA ILE A 153 -2.88 -1.00 19.64
C ILE A 153 -2.57 0.37 19.01
N GLU A 154 -2.39 1.42 19.80
CA GLU A 154 -1.99 2.75 19.31
C GLU A 154 -0.65 2.68 18.57
N ALA A 155 0.35 1.97 19.11
CA ALA A 155 1.63 1.76 18.45
C ALA A 155 1.47 1.05 17.09
N LEU A 156 0.65 0.00 17.02
CA LEU A 156 0.34 -0.71 15.79
C LEU A 156 -0.35 0.22 14.78
N VAL A 157 -1.35 0.96 15.22
CA VAL A 157 -2.09 1.92 14.39
C VAL A 157 -1.17 2.97 13.80
N VAL A 158 -0.26 3.55 14.59
CA VAL A 158 0.74 4.54 14.11
C VAL A 158 1.68 3.91 13.08
N ALA A 159 2.17 2.70 13.32
CA ALA A 159 3.04 1.99 12.38
C ALA A 159 2.32 1.72 11.04
N VAL A 160 1.06 1.24 11.10
CA VAL A 160 0.26 0.90 9.92
C VAL A 160 -0.23 2.16 9.18
N ASN A 161 -0.52 3.25 9.88
CA ASN A 161 -0.84 4.53 9.25
C ASN A 161 0.32 5.04 8.38
N LYS A 162 1.56 4.85 8.80
CA LYS A 162 2.75 5.17 7.99
C LYS A 162 2.83 4.28 6.75
N LEU A 163 2.52 3.01 6.88
CA LEU A 163 2.47 2.04 5.80
C LEU A 163 1.39 2.40 4.78
N ASP A 164 0.17 2.67 5.23
CA ASP A 164 -0.98 3.03 4.39
C ASP A 164 -0.73 4.38 3.67
N SER A 165 -0.11 5.37 4.30
CA SER A 165 0.26 6.63 3.65
C SER A 165 1.27 6.43 2.52
N VAL A 166 2.22 5.52 2.70
CA VAL A 166 3.19 5.15 1.65
C VAL A 166 2.50 4.36 0.54
N GLN A 167 1.63 3.42 0.87
CA GLN A 167 0.86 2.66 -0.12
C GLN A 167 -0.10 3.56 -0.89
N ARG A 168 -0.81 4.49 -0.25
CA ARG A 168 -1.65 5.48 -0.94
C ARG A 168 -0.87 6.40 -1.85
N SER A 169 0.33 6.82 -1.47
CA SER A 169 1.19 7.61 -2.37
C SER A 169 1.67 6.80 -3.58
N GLN A 170 1.83 5.49 -3.44
CA GLN A 170 2.06 4.56 -4.56
C GLN A 170 0.77 4.30 -5.33
N THR A 171 -0.36 4.07 -4.65
CA THR A 171 -1.67 3.86 -5.26
C THR A 171 -2.13 5.08 -6.06
N CYS A 172 -1.89 6.31 -5.59
CA CYS A 172 -2.13 7.52 -6.40
C CYS A 172 -1.28 7.58 -7.67
N LYS A 173 -0.05 7.02 -7.64
CA LYS A 173 0.76 6.86 -8.86
C LYS A 173 0.26 5.71 -9.73
N ASP A 174 -0.22 4.65 -9.10
CA ASP A 174 -0.77 3.47 -9.76
C ASP A 174 -2.22 3.70 -10.21
N GLU A 175 -3.04 4.51 -9.52
CA GLU A 175 -4.36 4.96 -9.96
C GLU A 175 -4.30 5.66 -11.32
N ARG A 176 -3.32 6.54 -11.52
CA ARG A 176 -3.12 7.15 -12.85
C ARG A 176 -2.79 6.12 -13.92
N LEU A 177 -1.96 5.12 -13.60
CA LEU A 177 -1.67 4.02 -14.54
C LEU A 177 -2.92 3.17 -14.76
N LEU A 178 -3.68 2.90 -13.70
CA LEU A 178 -4.93 2.15 -13.78
C LEU A 178 -5.96 2.89 -14.64
N ASP A 179 -6.12 4.20 -14.46
CA ASP A 179 -7.01 5.03 -15.28
C ASP A 179 -6.59 5.06 -16.75
N ILE A 180 -5.28 5.20 -17.02
CA ILE A 180 -4.72 5.11 -18.37
C ILE A 180 -5.02 3.74 -18.98
N THR A 181 -4.79 2.68 -18.22
CA THR A 181 -5.01 1.30 -18.65
C THR A 181 -6.49 1.03 -18.90
N ASN A 182 -7.37 1.45 -17.99
CA ASN A 182 -8.83 1.34 -18.14
C ASN A 182 -9.32 2.10 -19.38
N TYR A 183 -8.78 3.28 -19.65
CA TYR A 183 -9.12 4.03 -20.85
C TYR A 183 -8.69 3.29 -22.13
N ILE A 184 -7.50 2.67 -22.12
CA ILE A 184 -7.03 1.82 -23.23
C ILE A 184 -7.97 0.62 -23.43
N TYR A 185 -8.39 -0.04 -22.30
CA TYR A 185 -9.31 -1.17 -22.35
C TYR A 185 -10.70 -0.80 -22.87
N ALA A 186 -11.19 0.39 -22.54
CA ALA A 186 -12.50 0.88 -22.98
C ALA A 186 -12.48 1.31 -24.46
N ASN A 187 -11.38 1.87 -24.92
CA ASN A 187 -11.26 2.50 -26.25
C ASN A 187 -10.28 1.77 -27.20
N TYR A 188 -9.98 0.50 -26.92
CA TYR A 188 -8.93 -0.26 -27.61
C TYR A 188 -9.00 -0.31 -29.13
N LYS A 189 -10.18 -0.08 -29.71
CA LYS A 189 -10.38 -0.06 -31.17
C LYS A 189 -9.56 1.03 -31.87
N GLU A 190 -9.64 2.24 -31.33
CA GLU A 190 -9.19 3.47 -32.04
C GLU A 190 -8.17 4.28 -31.26
N VAL A 191 -8.02 4.01 -29.93
CA VAL A 191 -7.18 4.81 -29.05
C VAL A 191 -5.74 4.91 -29.52
N THR A 192 -5.25 6.15 -29.59
CA THR A 192 -3.86 6.48 -29.90
C THR A 192 -3.13 7.01 -28.67
N LEU A 193 -1.81 7.12 -28.76
CA LEU A 193 -1.02 7.75 -27.71
C LEU A 193 -1.31 9.28 -27.62
N ASP A 194 -1.80 9.87 -28.71
CA ASP A 194 -2.23 11.26 -28.77
C ASP A 194 -3.49 11.48 -27.93
N ASP A 195 -4.50 10.65 -28.13
CA ASP A 195 -5.76 10.72 -27.37
C ASP A 195 -5.52 10.56 -25.88
N LEU A 196 -4.62 9.64 -25.49
CA LEU A 196 -4.22 9.48 -24.10
C LEU A 196 -3.48 10.71 -23.56
N ALA A 197 -2.57 11.28 -24.34
CA ALA A 197 -1.80 12.45 -23.93
C ALA A 197 -2.73 13.65 -23.69
N GLU A 198 -3.68 13.87 -24.57
CA GLU A 198 -4.72 14.90 -24.44
C GLU A 198 -5.64 14.63 -23.24
N LYS A 199 -6.18 13.41 -23.13
CA LYS A 199 -7.10 13.01 -22.05
C LYS A 199 -6.52 13.17 -20.66
N PHE A 200 -5.23 12.85 -20.48
CA PHE A 200 -4.56 12.88 -19.19
C PHE A 200 -3.71 14.14 -18.96
N PHE A 201 -3.79 15.13 -19.87
CA PHE A 201 -3.04 16.39 -19.82
C PHE A 201 -1.53 16.17 -19.67
N LEU A 202 -0.98 15.23 -20.46
CA LEU A 202 0.43 14.85 -20.43
C LEU A 202 1.06 15.04 -21.83
N SER A 203 2.37 15.29 -21.88
CA SER A 203 3.07 15.22 -23.16
C SER A 203 3.28 13.76 -23.59
N LYS A 204 3.21 13.46 -24.89
CA LYS A 204 3.45 12.11 -25.43
C LYS A 204 4.76 11.48 -24.96
N PRO A 205 5.92 12.18 -24.97
CA PRO A 205 7.17 11.59 -24.49
C PRO A 205 7.11 11.20 -23.02
N TYR A 206 6.52 12.06 -22.20
CA TYR A 206 6.34 11.77 -20.78
C TYR A 206 5.41 10.58 -20.56
N LEU A 207 4.24 10.56 -21.21
CA LEU A 207 3.26 9.48 -21.11
C LEU A 207 3.85 8.14 -21.55
N SER A 208 4.56 8.10 -22.68
CA SER A 208 5.22 6.88 -23.18
C SER A 208 6.25 6.34 -22.19
N LYS A 209 7.09 7.23 -21.63
CA LYS A 209 8.07 6.88 -20.60
C LYS A 209 7.38 6.40 -19.32
N TYR A 210 6.37 7.13 -18.86
CA TYR A 210 5.60 6.81 -17.66
C TYR A 210 4.95 5.42 -17.74
N ILE A 211 4.24 5.13 -18.85
CA ILE A 211 3.61 3.80 -19.06
C ILE A 211 4.68 2.71 -19.00
N LYS A 212 5.80 2.87 -19.73
CA LYS A 212 6.86 1.86 -19.79
C LYS A 212 7.53 1.64 -18.42
N GLU A 213 7.83 2.71 -17.69
CA GLU A 213 8.47 2.62 -16.36
C GLU A 213 7.54 2.00 -15.31
N LYS A 214 6.24 2.26 -15.38
CA LYS A 214 5.27 1.79 -14.39
C LYS A 214 4.69 0.41 -14.69
N SER A 215 4.42 0.09 -15.97
CA SER A 215 3.84 -1.20 -16.38
C SER A 215 4.87 -2.22 -16.88
N GLY A 216 6.10 -1.81 -17.14
CA GLY A 216 7.10 -2.63 -17.83
C GLY A 216 6.84 -2.83 -19.33
N MET A 217 5.72 -2.32 -19.87
CA MET A 217 5.28 -2.50 -21.25
C MET A 217 5.13 -1.17 -21.96
N THR A 218 5.31 -1.15 -23.30
CA THR A 218 4.96 0.04 -24.09
C THR A 218 3.44 0.14 -24.26
N PHE A 219 2.94 1.35 -24.56
CA PHE A 219 1.54 1.56 -24.95
C PHE A 219 1.10 0.61 -26.07
N GLY A 220 1.93 0.46 -27.12
CA GLY A 220 1.65 -0.46 -28.21
C GLY A 220 1.54 -1.93 -27.79
N ASP A 221 2.35 -2.36 -26.81
CA ASP A 221 2.26 -3.73 -26.30
C ASP A 221 1.01 -3.94 -25.45
N ILE A 222 0.64 -2.98 -24.62
CA ILE A 222 -0.62 -3.02 -23.86
C ILE A 222 -1.80 -3.11 -24.80
N LEU A 223 -1.88 -2.21 -25.79
CA LEU A 223 -2.97 -2.16 -26.76
C LEU A 223 -3.06 -3.47 -27.57
N LYS A 224 -1.94 -3.98 -28.03
CA LYS A 224 -1.85 -5.26 -28.73
C LYS A 224 -2.39 -6.42 -27.86
N ASN A 225 -1.99 -6.49 -26.59
CA ASN A 225 -2.45 -7.52 -25.66
C ASN A 225 -3.97 -7.44 -25.43
N VAL A 226 -4.51 -6.24 -25.28
CA VAL A 226 -5.96 -6.02 -25.13
C VAL A 226 -6.72 -6.52 -26.34
N ARG A 227 -6.30 -6.07 -27.54
CA ARG A 227 -6.92 -6.47 -28.82
C ARG A 227 -6.90 -7.98 -29.03
N MET A 228 -5.77 -8.61 -28.75
CA MET A 228 -5.63 -10.06 -28.90
C MET A 228 -6.47 -10.86 -27.89
N LYS A 229 -6.56 -10.42 -26.63
CA LYS A 229 -7.44 -11.04 -25.63
C LYS A 229 -8.92 -10.96 -26.07
N LYS A 230 -9.36 -9.80 -26.55
CA LYS A 230 -10.72 -9.62 -27.07
C LYS A 230 -10.99 -10.52 -28.28
N ALA A 231 -10.03 -10.64 -29.21
CA ALA A 231 -10.12 -11.54 -30.34
C ALA A 231 -10.28 -13.01 -29.89
N CYS A 232 -9.50 -13.46 -28.90
CA CYS A 232 -9.63 -14.83 -28.37
C CYS A 232 -11.03 -15.10 -27.80
N THR A 233 -11.63 -14.16 -27.05
CA THR A 233 -12.99 -14.28 -26.56
C THR A 233 -13.99 -14.42 -27.72
N MET A 234 -13.89 -13.55 -28.73
CA MET A 234 -14.78 -13.59 -29.89
C MET A 234 -14.62 -14.87 -30.74
N LEU A 235 -13.38 -15.39 -30.85
CA LEU A 235 -13.13 -16.65 -31.54
C LEU A 235 -13.74 -17.86 -30.81
N ARG A 236 -13.81 -17.82 -29.48
CA ARG A 236 -14.38 -18.93 -28.65
C ARG A 236 -15.89 -18.87 -28.56
N GLU A 237 -16.47 -17.69 -28.46
CA GLU A 237 -17.88 -17.48 -28.12
C GLU A 237 -18.77 -17.27 -29.35
N GLY A 238 -18.21 -16.91 -30.51
CA GLY A 238 -18.96 -16.48 -31.67
C GLY A 238 -18.62 -17.21 -32.97
N ASN A 239 -19.53 -17.02 -33.95
CA ASN A 239 -19.38 -17.53 -35.32
C ASN A 239 -18.89 -16.47 -36.32
N ALA A 240 -18.45 -15.30 -35.82
CA ALA A 240 -17.93 -14.22 -36.66
C ALA A 240 -16.70 -14.65 -37.47
N THR A 241 -16.54 -14.16 -38.70
CA THR A 241 -15.37 -14.48 -39.52
C THR A 241 -14.09 -13.87 -38.89
N VAL A 242 -12.93 -14.42 -39.25
CA VAL A 242 -11.65 -13.90 -38.75
C VAL A 242 -11.44 -12.46 -39.20
N GLU A 243 -11.87 -12.11 -40.41
CA GLU A 243 -11.83 -10.78 -40.97
C GLU A 243 -12.67 -9.79 -40.13
N SER A 244 -13.92 -10.18 -39.81
CA SER A 244 -14.81 -9.38 -38.98
C SER A 244 -14.28 -9.19 -37.57
N ILE A 245 -13.66 -10.22 -37.00
CA ILE A 245 -13.02 -10.13 -35.67
C ILE A 245 -11.82 -9.21 -35.72
N ALA A 246 -10.96 -9.30 -36.73
CA ALA A 246 -9.78 -8.42 -36.90
C ALA A 246 -10.22 -6.96 -36.96
N GLU A 247 -11.22 -6.62 -37.75
CA GLU A 247 -11.79 -5.28 -37.87
C GLU A 247 -12.40 -4.82 -36.51
N THR A 248 -13.17 -5.69 -35.88
CA THR A 248 -13.83 -5.37 -34.60
C THR A 248 -12.83 -5.07 -33.49
N VAL A 249 -11.68 -5.71 -33.49
CA VAL A 249 -10.62 -5.44 -32.50
C VAL A 249 -9.63 -4.37 -32.92
N GLY A 250 -9.88 -3.66 -34.05
CA GLY A 250 -9.13 -2.48 -34.47
C GLY A 250 -7.94 -2.76 -35.40
N TYR A 251 -7.96 -3.86 -36.15
CA TYR A 251 -6.98 -4.14 -37.21
C TYR A 251 -7.61 -3.92 -38.58
N GLN A 252 -7.10 -2.96 -39.34
CA GLN A 252 -7.53 -2.70 -40.71
C GLN A 252 -7.03 -3.74 -41.70
N ASN A 253 -5.96 -4.48 -41.35
CA ASN A 253 -5.38 -5.51 -42.21
C ASN A 253 -5.41 -6.88 -41.50
N VAL A 254 -6.18 -7.81 -42.06
CA VAL A 254 -6.37 -9.16 -41.52
C VAL A 254 -5.07 -9.99 -41.55
N GLU A 255 -4.21 -9.79 -42.55
CA GLU A 255 -2.93 -10.52 -42.62
C GLU A 255 -2.00 -10.10 -41.47
N HIS A 256 -1.97 -8.79 -41.18
CA HIS A 256 -1.24 -8.26 -40.04
C HIS A 256 -1.79 -8.82 -38.72
N PHE A 257 -3.10 -8.86 -38.56
CA PHE A 257 -3.75 -9.49 -37.41
C PHE A 257 -3.34 -10.97 -37.27
N ASN A 258 -3.45 -11.76 -38.33
CA ASN A 258 -3.12 -13.18 -38.32
C ASN A 258 -1.65 -13.41 -37.92
N ARG A 259 -0.73 -12.60 -38.44
CA ARG A 259 0.69 -12.67 -38.09
C ARG A 259 0.95 -12.40 -36.62
N ILE A 260 0.32 -11.35 -36.05
CA ILE A 260 0.46 -11.01 -34.62
C ILE A 260 -0.17 -12.12 -33.76
N PHE A 261 -1.38 -12.57 -34.10
CA PHE A 261 -2.07 -13.62 -33.39
C PHE A 261 -1.24 -14.91 -33.32
N LYS A 262 -0.71 -15.36 -34.48
CA LYS A 262 0.15 -16.53 -34.56
C LYS A 262 1.44 -16.35 -33.75
N LYS A 263 2.03 -15.14 -33.75
CA LYS A 263 3.22 -14.83 -32.93
C LYS A 263 2.94 -14.93 -31.45
N MET A 264 1.76 -14.53 -30.98
CA MET A 264 1.40 -14.51 -29.55
C MET A 264 0.92 -15.88 -29.05
N TYR A 265 0.14 -16.60 -29.83
CA TYR A 265 -0.52 -17.84 -29.38
C TYR A 265 0.04 -19.11 -30.04
N GLN A 266 1.03 -18.97 -30.93
CA GLN A 266 1.69 -20.07 -31.67
C GLN A 266 0.76 -20.85 -32.62
N VAL A 267 -0.50 -20.44 -32.75
CA VAL A 267 -1.52 -21.02 -33.65
C VAL A 267 -2.23 -19.89 -34.43
N THR A 268 -2.81 -20.24 -35.57
CA THR A 268 -3.64 -19.28 -36.31
C THR A 268 -5.00 -19.06 -35.61
N PRO A 269 -5.70 -17.93 -35.88
CA PRO A 269 -7.04 -17.70 -35.32
C PRO A 269 -8.04 -18.83 -35.64
N VAL A 270 -7.99 -19.42 -36.83
CA VAL A 270 -8.84 -20.54 -37.23
C VAL A 270 -8.49 -21.79 -36.41
N GLN A 271 -7.18 -22.11 -36.28
CA GLN A 271 -6.74 -23.24 -35.44
C GLN A 271 -7.14 -23.04 -33.98
N PHE A 272 -7.01 -21.81 -33.45
CA PHE A 272 -7.40 -21.47 -32.08
C PHE A 272 -8.90 -21.70 -31.83
N ARG A 273 -9.75 -21.30 -32.78
CA ARG A 273 -11.21 -21.54 -32.73
C ARG A 273 -11.53 -23.03 -32.66
N ASN A 274 -10.80 -23.86 -33.41
CA ASN A 274 -11.07 -25.29 -33.52
C ASN A 274 -10.47 -26.14 -32.37
N GLN A 275 -9.75 -25.52 -31.44
CA GLN A 275 -9.20 -26.16 -30.24
C GLN A 275 -10.19 -26.23 -29.07
N LYS A 276 -11.50 -26.20 -29.35
CA LYS A 276 -12.58 -26.39 -28.36
C LYS A 276 -12.56 -27.81 -27.79
#